data_420fe3233bf5e2b1941a16d65be9b25e
#
_entry.id   420fe3233bf5e2b1941a16d65be9b25e
#
_cell.length_a   1.000
_cell.length_b   1.000
_cell.length_c   1.000
_cell.angle_alpha   90.00
_cell.angle_beta   90.00
_cell.angle_gamma   90.00
#
_symmetry.space_group_name_H-M   'P 1'
#
loop_
_entity.id
_entity.type
_entity.pdbx_description
1 polymer ?
#
loop_
_entity_poly.entity_id
_entity_poly.type
_entity_poly.pdbx_seq_one_letter_code
_entity_poly.pdbx_strand_id
1 'polypeptide(L)'
;MELQEAIAQRRSIKVFKRDMNIDDAALYQAIQQATDAPNHGMREPWRVVHIAKDRLGDMSKQLTKIAFPNLKKKQEDHYNVATNLGGMLALVLKEDPRQKQNLENYMAFGAFTQNLMLLLHEVDIGTCWKTPAYIFEPEMRALFGVKDDESLVGFLYLTDLEDEVPHRERHLNNIIDKF
;
A
#
# COMPACT_ATOMS: atom_id res chain seq x y z
N MET A 1 -12.56 -10.75 13.82
CA MET A 1 -12.93 -9.35 14.16
C MET A 1 -14.24 -8.99 13.47
N GLU A 2 -15.14 -8.23 14.10
CA GLU A 2 -16.34 -7.75 13.41
C GLU A 2 -15.99 -6.62 12.43
N LEU A 3 -16.67 -6.56 11.28
CA LEU A 3 -16.36 -5.61 10.21
C LEU A 3 -16.37 -4.14 10.68
N GLN A 4 -17.36 -3.76 11.49
CA GLN A 4 -17.45 -2.41 12.05
C GLN A 4 -16.26 -2.08 12.95
N GLU A 5 -15.80 -3.05 13.71
CA GLU A 5 -14.64 -2.93 14.58
C GLU A 5 -13.35 -2.78 13.76
N ALA A 6 -13.15 -3.61 12.73
CA ALA A 6 -12.02 -3.50 11.82
C ALA A 6 -11.92 -2.12 11.16
N ILE A 7 -13.05 -1.61 10.66
CA ILE A 7 -13.13 -0.27 10.06
C ILE A 7 -12.81 0.82 11.10
N ALA A 8 -13.35 0.68 12.33
CA ALA A 8 -13.15 1.66 13.40
C ALA A 8 -11.73 1.65 13.96
N GLN A 9 -11.05 0.52 14.02
CA GLN A 9 -9.74 0.35 14.64
C GLN A 9 -8.57 0.49 13.67
N ARG A 10 -8.71 0.06 12.40
CA ARG A 10 -7.63 0.14 11.42
C ARG A 10 -7.09 1.57 11.29
N ARG A 11 -5.80 1.74 11.45
CA ARG A 11 -5.07 3.02 11.32
C ARG A 11 -3.87 2.86 10.39
N SER A 12 -3.38 3.98 9.87
CA SER A 12 -2.06 4.04 9.21
C SER A 12 -0.99 4.05 10.27
N ILE A 13 -0.27 2.95 10.41
CA ILE A 13 0.86 2.82 11.33
C ILE A 13 2.04 3.54 10.74
N LYS A 14 2.60 4.52 11.47
CA LYS A 14 3.68 5.38 10.97
C LYS A 14 4.98 5.23 11.76
N VAL A 15 4.98 4.40 12.79
CA VAL A 15 6.13 4.12 13.63
C VAL A 15 6.62 2.72 13.29
N PHE A 16 7.84 2.63 12.75
CA PHE A 16 8.44 1.40 12.25
C PHE A 16 9.67 1.09 13.11
N LYS A 17 9.45 0.64 14.33
CA LYS A 17 10.51 0.38 15.29
C LYS A 17 10.78 -1.09 15.55
N ARG A 18 9.94 -1.96 15.03
CA ARG A 18 9.98 -3.38 15.34
C ARG A 18 10.31 -4.21 14.13
N ASP A 19 11.15 -5.18 14.40
CA ASP A 19 11.52 -6.18 13.43
C ASP A 19 10.52 -7.34 13.50
N MET A 20 9.59 -7.40 12.53
CA MET A 20 8.59 -8.46 12.45
C MET A 20 8.79 -9.34 11.22
N ASN A 21 8.33 -10.58 11.32
CA ASN A 21 8.18 -11.47 10.18
C ASN A 21 6.70 -11.60 9.84
N ILE A 22 6.40 -11.61 8.56
CA ILE A 22 5.05 -11.82 8.03
C ILE A 22 4.97 -13.25 7.51
N ASP A 23 3.87 -13.93 7.81
CA ASP A 23 3.53 -15.18 7.14
C ASP A 23 3.08 -14.88 5.70
N ASP A 24 3.88 -15.27 4.74
CA ASP A 24 3.59 -15.09 3.32
C ASP A 24 2.26 -15.77 2.90
N ALA A 25 1.89 -16.89 3.52
CA ALA A 25 0.64 -17.56 3.22
C ALA A 25 -0.56 -16.70 3.65
N ALA A 26 -0.53 -16.13 4.86
CA ALA A 26 -1.56 -15.21 5.33
C ALA A 26 -1.63 -13.93 4.48
N LEU A 27 -0.47 -13.38 4.10
CA LEU A 27 -0.39 -12.21 3.22
C LEU A 27 -1.01 -12.49 1.86
N TYR A 28 -0.68 -13.61 1.22
CA TYR A 28 -1.20 -13.95 -0.11
C TYR A 28 -2.69 -14.30 -0.07
N GLN A 29 -3.15 -14.94 1.01
CA GLN A 29 -4.59 -15.15 1.23
C GLN A 29 -5.34 -13.81 1.35
N ALA A 30 -4.82 -12.84 2.10
CA ALA A 30 -5.41 -11.51 2.21
C ALA A 30 -5.43 -10.78 0.86
N ILE A 31 -4.35 -10.86 0.07
CA ILE A 31 -4.30 -10.28 -1.28
C ILE A 31 -5.37 -10.94 -2.18
N GLN A 32 -5.49 -12.27 -2.14
CA GLN A 32 -6.49 -12.98 -2.92
C GLN A 32 -7.92 -12.59 -2.52
N GLN A 33 -8.24 -12.56 -1.24
CA GLN A 33 -9.57 -12.17 -0.76
C GLN A 33 -9.89 -10.70 -1.06
N ALA A 34 -8.88 -9.82 -1.08
CA ALA A 34 -9.07 -8.42 -1.44
C ALA A 34 -9.55 -8.24 -2.88
N THR A 35 -9.34 -9.22 -3.77
CA THR A 35 -9.81 -9.19 -5.17
C THR A 35 -11.33 -9.29 -5.31
N ASP A 36 -12.06 -9.63 -4.24
CA ASP A 36 -13.52 -9.55 -4.20
C ASP A 36 -14.05 -8.10 -4.19
N ALA A 37 -13.14 -7.12 -4.28
CA ALA A 37 -13.50 -5.73 -4.45
C ALA A 37 -14.31 -5.50 -5.72
N PRO A 38 -15.36 -4.64 -5.68
CA PRO A 38 -16.17 -4.35 -6.85
C PRO A 38 -15.32 -3.73 -7.96
N ASN A 39 -15.44 -4.30 -9.16
CA ASN A 39 -14.76 -3.75 -10.34
C ASN A 39 -15.63 -3.93 -11.58
N HIS A 40 -15.78 -2.85 -12.35
CA HIS A 40 -16.64 -2.83 -13.53
C HIS A 40 -16.07 -3.71 -14.64
N GLY A 41 -16.90 -4.61 -15.19
CA GLY A 41 -16.54 -5.50 -16.30
C GLY A 41 -15.49 -6.54 -15.95
N MET A 42 -15.31 -6.87 -14.67
CA MET A 42 -14.35 -7.86 -14.17
C MET A 42 -12.94 -7.64 -14.73
N ARG A 43 -12.52 -6.37 -14.78
CA ARG A 43 -11.21 -5.99 -15.35
C ARG A 43 -10.04 -6.28 -14.43
N GLU A 44 -10.30 -6.37 -13.10
CA GLU A 44 -9.31 -6.68 -12.08
C GLU A 44 -8.01 -5.86 -12.25
N PRO A 45 -8.09 -4.52 -12.16
CA PRO A 45 -7.02 -3.63 -12.60
C PRO A 45 -5.85 -3.54 -11.59
N TRP A 46 -5.66 -4.53 -10.76
CA TRP A 46 -4.67 -4.54 -9.70
C TRP A 46 -3.58 -5.56 -9.94
N ARG A 47 -2.37 -5.17 -9.65
CA ARG A 47 -1.21 -6.03 -9.53
C ARG A 47 -0.37 -5.58 -8.32
N VAL A 48 0.15 -6.53 -7.59
CA VAL A 48 0.97 -6.27 -6.41
C VAL A 48 2.36 -6.87 -6.62
N VAL A 49 3.40 -6.08 -6.32
CA VAL A 49 4.77 -6.59 -6.26
C VAL A 49 5.16 -6.69 -4.79
N HIS A 50 5.34 -7.91 -4.30
CA HIS A 50 5.76 -8.16 -2.92
C HIS A 50 7.28 -8.06 -2.80
N ILE A 51 7.73 -7.22 -1.90
CA ILE A 51 9.11 -7.10 -1.46
C ILE A 51 9.19 -7.73 -0.08
N ALA A 52 9.68 -8.96 -0.04
CA ALA A 52 9.86 -9.71 1.19
C ALA A 52 10.92 -9.07 2.08
N LYS A 53 10.90 -9.39 3.37
CA LYS A 53 11.73 -8.77 4.39
C LYS A 53 13.22 -8.80 4.08
N ASP A 54 13.74 -9.93 3.62
CA ASP A 54 15.14 -10.12 3.25
C ASP A 54 15.60 -9.24 2.09
N ARG A 55 14.66 -8.74 1.28
CA ARG A 55 14.92 -7.88 0.11
C ARG A 55 14.76 -6.39 0.40
N LEU A 56 14.20 -6.00 1.55
CA LEU A 56 13.90 -4.61 1.88
C LEU A 56 15.11 -3.71 1.90
N GLY A 57 16.24 -4.18 2.45
CA GLY A 57 17.47 -3.41 2.51
C GLY A 57 18.04 -3.11 1.11
N ASP A 58 18.07 -4.10 0.22
CA ASP A 58 18.57 -3.93 -1.14
C ASP A 58 17.61 -3.09 -1.99
N MET A 59 16.30 -3.31 -1.84
CA MET A 59 15.28 -2.48 -2.46
C MET A 59 15.42 -1.01 -2.02
N SER A 60 15.57 -0.75 -0.72
CA SER A 60 15.73 0.60 -0.20
C SER A 60 16.95 1.31 -0.78
N LYS A 61 18.09 0.62 -0.92
CA LYS A 61 19.29 1.19 -1.55
C LYS A 61 19.08 1.56 -3.01
N GLN A 62 18.32 0.76 -3.77
CA GLN A 62 18.02 1.04 -5.17
C GLN A 62 17.00 2.19 -5.30
N LEU A 63 15.90 2.11 -4.56
CA LEU A 63 14.84 3.12 -4.53
C LEU A 63 15.39 4.49 -4.16
N THR A 64 16.22 4.57 -3.12
CA THR A 64 16.70 5.85 -2.60
C THR A 64 17.75 6.52 -3.49
N LYS A 65 18.46 5.78 -4.33
CA LYS A 65 19.33 6.37 -5.37
C LYS A 65 18.51 7.16 -6.39
N ILE A 66 17.29 6.70 -6.69
CA ILE A 66 16.34 7.37 -7.59
C ILE A 66 15.67 8.53 -6.86
N ALA A 67 15.07 8.24 -5.70
CA ALA A 67 14.23 9.18 -4.96
C ALA A 67 15.01 10.34 -4.31
N PHE A 68 16.24 10.09 -3.89
CA PHE A 68 17.06 11.01 -3.11
C PHE A 68 18.52 11.03 -3.60
N PRO A 69 18.77 11.35 -4.89
CA PRO A 69 20.14 11.41 -5.41
C PRO A 69 20.94 12.41 -4.58
N ASN A 70 22.15 12.01 -4.13
CA ASN A 70 23.08 12.84 -3.35
C ASN A 70 22.60 13.26 -1.94
N LEU A 71 21.46 12.77 -1.43
CA LEU A 71 20.94 13.07 -0.10
C LEU A 71 21.18 11.91 0.87
N LYS A 72 22.45 11.65 1.22
CA LYS A 72 22.88 10.50 2.03
C LYS A 72 22.02 10.30 3.30
N LYS A 73 21.71 11.37 4.03
CA LYS A 73 20.90 11.29 5.25
C LYS A 73 19.50 10.73 4.96
N LYS A 74 18.84 11.19 3.89
CA LYS A 74 17.51 10.66 3.50
C LYS A 74 17.58 9.21 3.03
N GLN A 75 18.66 8.82 2.37
CA GLN A 75 18.88 7.42 1.97
C GLN A 75 19.04 6.52 3.19
N GLU A 76 19.81 6.95 4.17
CA GLU A 76 20.03 6.25 5.44
C GLU A 76 18.73 6.16 6.26
N ASP A 77 18.01 7.27 6.41
CA ASP A 77 16.73 7.30 7.12
C ASP A 77 15.69 6.35 6.49
N HIS A 78 15.62 6.32 5.16
CA HIS A 78 14.73 5.39 4.46
C HIS A 78 15.18 3.93 4.64
N TYR A 79 16.49 3.65 4.58
CA TYR A 79 17.01 2.33 4.82
C TYR A 79 16.65 1.81 6.21
N ASN A 80 16.84 2.64 7.24
CA ASN A 80 16.50 2.31 8.63
C ASN A 80 14.98 2.06 8.80
N VAL A 81 14.13 2.83 8.11
CA VAL A 81 12.69 2.57 8.09
C VAL A 81 12.39 1.25 7.39
N ALA A 82 12.92 1.06 6.19
CA ALA A 82 12.60 -0.11 5.37
C ALA A 82 13.00 -1.43 6.06
N THR A 83 14.17 -1.48 6.68
CA THR A 83 14.66 -2.70 7.35
C THR A 83 13.91 -3.06 8.63
N ASN A 84 13.09 -2.14 9.17
CA ASN A 84 12.21 -2.39 10.31
C ASN A 84 10.79 -2.84 9.90
N LEU A 85 10.47 -2.88 8.60
CA LEU A 85 9.21 -3.41 8.11
C LEU A 85 9.22 -4.95 8.11
N GLY A 86 8.02 -5.54 8.18
CA GLY A 86 7.83 -6.97 7.93
C GLY A 86 7.84 -7.31 6.44
N GLY A 87 7.53 -6.33 5.59
CA GLY A 87 7.48 -6.43 4.14
C GLY A 87 6.98 -5.12 3.52
N MET A 88 6.95 -5.07 2.19
CA MET A 88 6.39 -3.95 1.45
C MET A 88 5.69 -4.47 0.20
N LEU A 89 4.58 -3.87 -0.16
CA LEU A 89 3.89 -4.12 -1.41
C LEU A 89 3.99 -2.87 -2.29
N ALA A 90 4.53 -3.00 -3.51
CA ALA A 90 4.37 -1.98 -4.52
C ALA A 90 3.01 -2.21 -5.21
N LEU A 91 2.17 -1.19 -5.21
CA LEU A 91 0.81 -1.21 -5.70
C LEU A 91 0.77 -0.72 -7.14
N VAL A 92 0.40 -1.59 -8.07
CA VAL A 92 0.42 -1.31 -9.50
C VAL A 92 -0.98 -1.43 -10.08
N LEU A 93 -1.42 -0.36 -10.72
CA LEU A 93 -2.73 -0.24 -11.36
C LEU A 93 -2.58 -0.43 -12.87
N LYS A 94 -3.44 -1.25 -13.48
CA LYS A 94 -3.58 -1.30 -14.93
C LYS A 94 -4.43 -0.12 -15.42
N GLU A 95 -3.86 0.70 -16.28
CA GLU A 95 -4.56 1.83 -16.88
C GLU A 95 -5.39 1.43 -18.09
N ASP A 96 -6.37 2.25 -18.42
CA ASP A 96 -7.18 2.13 -19.64
C ASP A 96 -7.12 3.49 -20.38
N PRO A 97 -6.85 3.52 -21.69
CA PRO A 97 -6.78 4.78 -22.44
C PRO A 97 -8.12 5.52 -22.51
N ARG A 98 -9.22 4.84 -22.23
CA ARG A 98 -10.56 5.42 -22.17
C ARG A 98 -10.80 6.02 -20.79
N GLN A 99 -11.05 7.33 -20.74
CA GLN A 99 -11.16 8.10 -19.50
C GLN A 99 -12.12 7.49 -18.46
N LYS A 100 -13.32 7.07 -18.91
CA LYS A 100 -14.31 6.47 -18.00
C LYS A 100 -13.80 5.17 -17.38
N GLN A 101 -13.28 4.27 -18.21
CA GLN A 101 -12.76 2.98 -17.75
C GLN A 101 -11.55 3.15 -16.83
N ASN A 102 -10.70 4.13 -17.11
CA ASN A 102 -9.56 4.43 -16.26
C ASN A 102 -10.01 4.94 -14.88
N LEU A 103 -11.01 5.82 -14.83
CA LEU A 103 -11.60 6.27 -13.57
C LEU A 103 -12.18 5.10 -12.76
N GLU A 104 -12.93 4.20 -13.43
CA GLU A 104 -13.48 2.99 -12.80
C GLU A 104 -12.36 2.06 -12.27
N ASN A 105 -11.23 1.96 -12.99
CA ASN A 105 -10.07 1.18 -12.55
C ASN A 105 -9.45 1.77 -11.27
N TYR A 106 -9.29 3.09 -11.17
CA TYR A 106 -8.81 3.75 -9.95
C TYR A 106 -9.75 3.54 -8.76
N MET A 107 -11.07 3.63 -8.99
CA MET A 107 -12.07 3.38 -7.94
C MET A 107 -12.01 1.93 -7.45
N ALA A 108 -11.96 0.97 -8.36
CA ALA A 108 -11.82 -0.45 -8.03
C ALA A 108 -10.53 -0.74 -7.27
N PHE A 109 -9.42 -0.14 -7.70
CA PHE A 109 -8.13 -0.28 -7.04
C PHE A 109 -8.15 0.27 -5.60
N GLY A 110 -8.82 1.40 -5.39
CA GLY A 110 -9.01 1.95 -4.04
C GLY A 110 -9.80 1.00 -3.14
N ALA A 111 -10.87 0.39 -3.67
CA ALA A 111 -11.66 -0.61 -2.95
C ALA A 111 -10.86 -1.87 -2.63
N PHE A 112 -10.09 -2.40 -3.60
CA PHE A 112 -9.15 -3.50 -3.40
C PHE A 112 -8.14 -3.21 -2.28
N THR A 113 -7.50 -2.03 -2.33
CA THR A 113 -6.50 -1.65 -1.34
C THR A 113 -7.11 -1.50 0.05
N GLN A 114 -8.34 -0.97 0.16
CA GLN A 114 -9.03 -0.88 1.44
C GLN A 114 -9.41 -2.26 1.99
N ASN A 115 -9.92 -3.17 1.15
CA ASN A 115 -10.18 -4.56 1.56
C ASN A 115 -8.89 -5.22 2.07
N LEU A 116 -7.80 -5.08 1.33
CA LEU A 116 -6.50 -5.63 1.71
C LEU A 116 -6.04 -5.11 3.08
N MET A 117 -6.16 -3.80 3.32
CA MET A 117 -5.76 -3.21 4.60
C MET A 117 -6.63 -3.69 5.78
N LEU A 118 -7.91 -3.97 5.55
CA LEU A 118 -8.81 -4.51 6.58
C LEU A 118 -8.48 -5.97 6.88
N LEU A 119 -8.28 -6.80 5.86
CA LEU A 119 -7.91 -8.20 6.00
C LEU A 119 -6.55 -8.37 6.68
N LEU A 120 -5.57 -7.53 6.35
CA LEU A 120 -4.28 -7.53 7.02
C LEU A 120 -4.40 -7.12 8.49
N HIS A 121 -5.25 -6.13 8.78
CA HIS A 121 -5.51 -5.71 10.16
C HIS A 121 -6.15 -6.81 11.01
N GLU A 122 -7.01 -7.65 10.43
CA GLU A 122 -7.63 -8.79 11.10
C GLU A 122 -6.61 -9.86 11.53
N VAL A 123 -5.50 -9.97 10.82
CA VAL A 123 -4.40 -10.90 11.13
C VAL A 123 -3.19 -10.21 11.76
N ASP A 124 -3.42 -9.13 12.48
CA ASP A 124 -2.43 -8.36 13.23
C ASP A 124 -1.27 -7.79 12.39
N ILE A 125 -1.51 -7.55 11.10
CA ILE A 125 -0.56 -6.85 10.22
C ILE A 125 -1.00 -5.39 10.07
N GLY A 126 -0.21 -4.50 10.65
CA GLY A 126 -0.36 -3.06 10.50
C GLY A 126 0.04 -2.58 9.11
N THR A 127 -0.63 -1.56 8.62
CA THR A 127 -0.36 -1.04 7.27
C THR A 127 -0.20 0.47 7.24
N CYS A 128 0.60 0.95 6.28
CA CYS A 128 0.65 2.36 5.92
C CYS A 128 0.78 2.54 4.41
N TRP A 129 -0.27 3.05 3.77
CA TRP A 129 -0.24 3.38 2.35
C TRP A 129 0.52 4.69 2.13
N LYS A 130 1.60 4.63 1.36
CA LYS A 130 2.48 5.74 1.00
C LYS A 130 2.38 6.06 -0.49
N THR A 131 2.22 7.33 -0.81
CA THR A 131 2.16 7.86 -2.18
C THR A 131 3.19 9.00 -2.35
N PRO A 132 4.49 8.70 -2.24
CA PRO A 132 5.53 9.73 -2.39
C PRO A 132 5.64 10.20 -3.84
N ALA A 133 6.09 11.44 -4.06
CA ALA A 133 6.17 12.02 -5.41
C ALA A 133 7.04 11.21 -6.38
N TYR A 134 8.04 10.51 -5.88
CA TYR A 134 8.94 9.72 -6.74
C TYR A 134 8.31 8.46 -7.36
N ILE A 135 7.05 8.10 -7.05
CA ILE A 135 6.34 7.02 -7.76
C ILE A 135 6.11 7.34 -9.24
N PHE A 136 6.18 8.62 -9.62
CA PHE A 136 6.01 9.06 -11.00
C PHE A 136 7.30 9.02 -11.82
N GLU A 137 8.46 8.82 -11.18
CA GLU A 137 9.75 8.76 -11.87
C GLU A 137 9.84 7.51 -12.75
N PRO A 138 10.27 7.63 -14.02
CA PRO A 138 10.37 6.48 -14.93
C PRO A 138 11.26 5.36 -14.39
N GLU A 139 12.39 5.73 -13.77
CA GLU A 139 13.33 4.78 -13.17
C GLU A 139 12.70 4.04 -11.98
N MET A 140 11.83 4.71 -11.22
CA MET A 140 11.09 4.07 -10.12
C MET A 140 10.08 3.05 -10.66
N ARG A 141 9.36 3.41 -11.71
CA ARG A 141 8.45 2.48 -12.40
C ARG A 141 9.20 1.25 -12.93
N ALA A 142 10.35 1.47 -13.55
CA ALA A 142 11.20 0.40 -14.07
C ALA A 142 11.72 -0.52 -12.94
N LEU A 143 12.10 0.04 -11.79
CA LEU A 143 12.56 -0.71 -10.62
C LEU A 143 11.54 -1.76 -10.15
N PHE A 144 10.25 -1.44 -10.22
CA PHE A 144 9.14 -2.34 -9.84
C PHE A 144 8.50 -3.07 -11.02
N GLY A 145 9.10 -3.04 -12.20
CA GLY A 145 8.61 -3.72 -13.40
C GLY A 145 7.22 -3.25 -13.82
N VAL A 146 6.95 -1.94 -13.68
CA VAL A 146 5.69 -1.31 -14.11
C VAL A 146 5.74 -1.15 -15.63
N LYS A 147 4.72 -1.68 -16.31
CA LYS A 147 4.60 -1.67 -17.77
C LYS A 147 4.09 -0.32 -18.28
N ASP A 148 4.10 -0.14 -19.62
CA ASP A 148 3.65 1.10 -20.25
C ASP A 148 2.15 1.39 -20.02
N ASP A 149 1.34 0.35 -19.89
CA ASP A 149 -0.10 0.41 -19.60
C ASP A 149 -0.42 0.27 -18.10
N GLU A 150 0.55 0.50 -17.24
CA GLU A 150 0.40 0.44 -15.78
C GLU A 150 0.91 1.72 -15.11
N SER A 151 0.41 1.99 -13.91
CA SER A 151 0.90 3.04 -13.02
C SER A 151 1.30 2.48 -11.67
N LEU A 152 2.42 2.94 -11.13
CA LEU A 152 2.76 2.74 -9.73
C LEU A 152 1.94 3.72 -8.89
N VAL A 153 0.97 3.21 -8.11
CA VAL A 153 0.04 4.06 -7.35
C VAL A 153 0.40 4.18 -5.87
N GLY A 154 1.50 3.58 -5.46
CA GLY A 154 2.02 3.74 -4.11
C GLY A 154 2.67 2.48 -3.57
N PHE A 155 3.00 2.56 -2.28
CA PHE A 155 3.56 1.47 -1.51
C PHE A 155 2.71 1.21 -0.28
N LEU A 156 2.42 -0.05 0.03
CA LEU A 156 1.84 -0.45 1.28
C LEU A 156 2.94 -1.03 2.17
N TYR A 157 3.29 -0.31 3.22
CA TYR A 157 4.23 -0.77 4.23
C TYR A 157 3.51 -1.72 5.18
N LEU A 158 4.14 -2.83 5.49
CA LEU A 158 3.62 -3.88 6.36
C LEU A 158 4.42 -3.88 7.66
N THR A 159 3.74 -3.75 8.78
CA THR A 159 4.34 -3.64 10.11
C THR A 159 3.45 -4.28 11.17
N ASP A 160 3.84 -4.23 12.43
CA ASP A 160 3.03 -4.73 13.54
C ASP A 160 1.92 -3.74 13.97
N LEU A 161 1.04 -4.21 14.87
CA LEU A 161 -0.05 -3.42 15.47
C LEU A 161 0.18 -3.07 16.94
N GLU A 162 1.38 -3.32 17.50
CA GLU A 162 1.61 -3.16 18.94
C GLU A 162 1.63 -1.70 19.44
N ASP A 163 1.76 -0.72 18.53
CA ASP A 163 1.68 0.69 18.89
C ASP A 163 0.22 1.17 18.81
N GLU A 164 -0.33 1.67 19.91
CA GLU A 164 -1.63 2.34 19.91
C GLU A 164 -1.56 3.60 19.04
N VAL A 165 -2.38 3.63 17.99
CA VAL A 165 -2.55 4.83 17.16
C VAL A 165 -3.84 5.52 17.58
N PRO A 166 -3.78 6.75 18.11
CA PRO A 166 -4.97 7.45 18.59
C PRO A 166 -6.05 7.56 17.52
N HIS A 167 -7.29 7.30 17.93
CA HIS A 167 -8.45 7.57 17.08
C HIS A 167 -8.54 9.07 16.80
N ARG A 168 -8.65 9.44 15.52
CA ARG A 168 -8.94 10.81 15.11
C ARG A 168 -10.42 10.96 14.85
N GLU A 169 -11.04 11.93 15.48
CA GLU A 169 -12.42 12.32 15.20
C GLU A 169 -12.61 12.64 13.72
N ARG A 170 -13.73 12.19 13.17
CA ARG A 170 -14.12 12.45 11.78
C ARG A 170 -15.25 13.47 11.77
N HIS A 171 -15.15 14.42 10.88
CA HIS A 171 -16.18 15.44 10.70
C HIS A 171 -17.19 14.93 9.65
N LEU A 172 -18.46 14.84 10.05
CA LEU A 172 -19.56 14.39 9.18
C LEU A 172 -20.24 15.54 8.45
N ASN A 173 -19.86 16.79 8.74
CA ASN A 173 -20.47 17.97 8.13
C ASN A 173 -20.26 17.94 6.61
N ASN A 174 -21.33 18.11 5.86
CA ASN A 174 -21.35 18.14 4.40
C ASN A 174 -21.00 16.81 3.68
N ILE A 175 -21.22 15.66 4.33
CA ILE A 175 -21.08 14.35 3.67
C ILE A 175 -22.41 13.87 3.07
N ILE A 176 -23.53 14.32 3.63
CA ILE A 176 -24.87 13.90 3.23
C ILE A 176 -25.70 15.12 2.90
N ASP A 177 -26.12 15.23 1.65
CA ASP A 177 -27.13 16.15 1.19
C ASP A 177 -28.41 15.37 0.86
N LYS A 178 -29.56 15.97 1.17
CA LYS A 178 -30.87 15.42 0.75
C LYS A 178 -31.36 16.19 -0.45
N PHE A 179 -31.73 15.49 -1.48
CA PHE A 179 -32.41 16.03 -2.67
C PHE A 179 -33.88 16.24 -2.39
#